data_a5d05c68b6caf070eaf6744b0fcf11c6
#
_entry.id   a5d05c68b6caf070eaf6744b0fcf11c6
#
_cell.length_a   1.000
_cell.length_b   1.000
_cell.length_c   1.000
_cell.angle_alpha   90.00
_cell.angle_beta   90.00
_cell.angle_gamma   90.00
#
_symmetry.space_group_name_H-M   'P 1'
#
loop_
_entity.id
_entity.type
_entity.pdbx_description
1 polymer ?
#
loop_
_entity_poly.entity_id
_entity_poly.type
_entity_poly.pdbx_seq_one_letter_code
_entity_poly.pdbx_strand_id
1 'polypeptide(L)'
;MISQNNSIGTIKEIDGLRGVAMFIIVMSHFDAHFLQSGGVNIFFVVSGFFITKIISNKGIDFSIGNFYISRANSLYPQLLFTTILVFILYLIFGELEKINYFFNSFLAAISSTMNLYLIKQGNVYSNQEYINLFLPLWAFSVIFQFYIFYPIALKIIFSFNRFFKLSPVRIFYILIISTVISYIAYMYYFEKGNDVSNFYSPFSRLWQFLLGG
;
A
#
# COMPACT_ATOMS: atom_id res chain seq x y z
N MET A 1 -35.77 -18.75 -7.79
CA MET A 1 -34.32 -18.86 -7.97
C MET A 1 -33.71 -17.71 -7.18
N ILE A 2 -33.25 -18.00 -5.98
CA ILE A 2 -32.62 -17.00 -5.10
C ILE A 2 -31.17 -16.85 -5.55
N SER A 3 -30.83 -15.68 -6.10
CA SER A 3 -29.47 -15.29 -6.41
C SER A 3 -28.65 -15.36 -5.12
N GLN A 4 -27.80 -16.38 -4.98
CA GLN A 4 -26.76 -16.37 -3.97
C GLN A 4 -25.78 -15.26 -4.32
N ASN A 5 -25.99 -14.12 -3.69
CA ASN A 5 -25.01 -13.05 -3.60
C ASN A 5 -23.80 -13.62 -2.85
N ASN A 6 -22.82 -14.16 -3.56
CA ASN A 6 -21.51 -14.52 -3.02
C ASN A 6 -20.77 -13.21 -2.64
N SER A 7 -21.26 -12.55 -1.61
CA SER A 7 -20.47 -11.59 -0.87
C SER A 7 -19.26 -12.37 -0.32
N ILE A 8 -18.06 -12.04 -0.75
CA ILE A 8 -16.82 -12.50 -0.13
C ILE A 8 -16.98 -12.14 1.34
N GLY A 9 -17.25 -13.17 2.18
CA GLY A 9 -17.61 -12.97 3.57
C GLY A 9 -16.58 -12.08 4.25
N THR A 10 -17.03 -10.98 4.81
CA THR A 10 -16.22 -10.11 5.66
C THR A 10 -15.72 -10.98 6.82
N ILE A 11 -14.42 -11.11 6.95
CA ILE A 11 -13.83 -11.79 8.10
C ILE A 11 -13.74 -10.72 9.18
N LYS A 12 -14.70 -10.74 10.11
CA LYS A 12 -14.84 -9.71 11.16
C LYS A 12 -13.53 -9.48 11.95
N GLU A 13 -12.78 -10.54 12.17
CA GLU A 13 -11.50 -10.51 12.87
C GLU A 13 -10.45 -9.70 12.11
N ILE A 14 -10.42 -9.83 10.78
CA ILE A 14 -9.46 -9.08 9.94
C ILE A 14 -9.92 -7.64 9.74
N ASP A 15 -11.22 -7.39 9.65
CA ASP A 15 -11.74 -6.02 9.64
C ASP A 15 -11.46 -5.33 10.97
N GLY A 16 -11.56 -6.05 12.10
CA GLY A 16 -11.10 -5.56 13.40
C GLY A 16 -9.61 -5.21 13.43
N LEU A 17 -8.77 -6.07 12.85
CA LEU A 17 -7.32 -5.82 12.75
C LEU A 17 -7.00 -4.57 11.90
N ARG A 18 -7.76 -4.32 10.82
CA ARG A 18 -7.64 -3.08 10.04
C ARG A 18 -8.01 -1.85 10.88
N GLY A 19 -9.05 -1.94 11.69
CA GLY A 19 -9.45 -0.89 12.63
C GLY A 19 -8.34 -0.58 13.63
N VAL A 20 -7.74 -1.61 14.23
CA VAL A 20 -6.58 -1.46 15.13
C VAL A 20 -5.39 -0.83 14.41
N ALA A 21 -5.07 -1.27 13.18
CA ALA A 21 -4.00 -0.71 12.38
C ALA A 21 -4.21 0.79 12.11
N MET A 22 -5.44 1.18 11.75
CA MET A 22 -5.80 2.60 11.54
C MET A 22 -5.67 3.40 12.84
N PHE A 23 -6.12 2.86 13.97
CA PHE A 23 -5.95 3.51 15.28
C PHE A 23 -4.48 3.76 15.60
N ILE A 24 -3.62 2.76 15.40
CA ILE A 24 -2.17 2.88 15.60
C ILE A 24 -1.58 3.96 14.67
N ILE A 25 -1.97 3.99 13.40
CA ILE A 25 -1.53 5.02 12.44
C ILE A 25 -1.92 6.42 12.94
N VAL A 26 -3.16 6.60 13.36
CA VAL A 26 -3.62 7.91 13.86
C VAL A 26 -2.84 8.31 15.11
N MET A 27 -2.70 7.41 16.08
CA MET A 27 -1.96 7.68 17.32
C MET A 27 -0.49 8.00 17.07
N SER A 28 0.18 7.36 16.13
CA SER A 28 1.56 7.64 15.76
C SER A 28 1.79 9.04 15.16
N HIS A 29 0.74 9.73 14.72
CA HIS A 29 0.82 11.12 14.27
C HIS A 29 0.72 12.13 15.43
N PHE A 30 0.16 11.71 16.57
CA PHE A 30 0.14 12.53 17.79
C PHE A 30 1.39 12.30 18.66
N ASP A 31 1.87 11.06 18.70
CA ASP A 31 3.09 10.68 19.41
C ASP A 31 3.96 9.78 18.52
N ALA A 32 5.08 10.34 18.05
CA ALA A 32 6.00 9.64 17.16
C ALA A 32 6.62 8.36 17.77
N HIS A 33 6.60 8.22 19.10
CA HIS A 33 7.09 7.03 19.79
C HIS A 33 6.04 5.91 19.88
N PHE A 34 4.76 6.23 19.61
CA PHE A 34 3.68 5.25 19.70
C PHE A 34 3.72 4.26 18.51
N LEU A 35 4.30 3.09 18.75
CA LEU A 35 4.34 1.94 17.79
C LEU A 35 4.76 2.30 16.36
N GLN A 36 5.49 3.35 16.21
CA GLN A 36 6.06 4.02 15.01
C GLN A 36 5.68 3.35 13.67
N SER A 37 6.01 2.58 12.95
CA SER A 37 5.51 2.04 11.68
C SER A 37 4.58 0.82 11.81
N GLY A 38 4.25 0.39 13.02
CA GLY A 38 3.50 -0.85 13.27
C GLY A 38 2.14 -0.92 12.57
N GLY A 39 1.37 0.17 12.64
CA GLY A 39 0.06 0.24 11.99
C GLY A 39 0.12 0.10 10.46
N VAL A 40 1.10 0.75 9.82
CA VAL A 40 1.30 0.66 8.37
C VAL A 40 1.72 -0.77 7.96
N ASN A 41 2.59 -1.41 8.75
CA ASN A 41 3.03 -2.77 8.49
C ASN A 41 1.85 -3.76 8.54
N ILE A 42 1.00 -3.67 9.57
CA ILE A 42 -0.23 -4.47 9.69
C ILE A 42 -1.14 -4.23 8.48
N PHE A 43 -1.31 -2.97 8.08
CA PHE A 43 -2.17 -2.60 6.96
C PHE A 43 -1.68 -3.20 5.63
N PHE A 44 -0.37 -3.25 5.40
CA PHE A 44 0.22 -3.88 4.23
C PHE A 44 0.00 -5.40 4.22
N VAL A 45 0.25 -6.08 5.34
CA VAL A 45 0.00 -7.53 5.48
C VAL A 45 -1.47 -7.87 5.21
N VAL A 46 -2.39 -7.14 5.83
CA VAL A 46 -3.84 -7.34 5.63
C VAL A 46 -4.24 -7.09 4.17
N SER A 47 -3.64 -6.08 3.52
CA SER A 47 -3.89 -5.80 2.11
C SER A 47 -3.42 -6.95 1.20
N GLY A 48 -2.24 -7.52 1.45
CA GLY A 48 -1.74 -8.71 0.76
C GLY A 48 -2.70 -9.91 0.91
N PHE A 49 -3.16 -10.18 2.13
CA PHE A 49 -4.11 -11.23 2.42
C PHE A 49 -5.41 -11.09 1.61
N PHE A 50 -6.02 -9.90 1.61
CA PHE A 50 -7.28 -9.71 0.88
C PHE A 50 -7.13 -9.87 -0.62
N ILE A 51 -6.04 -9.36 -1.22
CA ILE A 51 -5.81 -9.53 -2.65
C ILE A 51 -5.64 -11.00 -2.99
N THR A 52 -4.78 -11.71 -2.26
CA THR A 52 -4.54 -13.13 -2.49
C THR A 52 -5.82 -13.95 -2.32
N LYS A 53 -6.61 -13.69 -1.27
CA LYS A 53 -7.89 -14.36 -1.04
C LYS A 53 -8.89 -14.12 -2.18
N ILE A 54 -9.00 -12.87 -2.67
CA ILE A 54 -9.91 -12.55 -3.78
C ILE A 54 -9.51 -13.31 -5.03
N ILE A 55 -8.21 -13.34 -5.35
CA ILE A 55 -7.71 -13.99 -6.56
C ILE A 55 -7.80 -15.51 -6.43
N SER A 56 -7.42 -16.08 -5.29
CA SER A 56 -7.49 -17.51 -5.03
C SER A 56 -8.92 -18.04 -5.13
N ASN A 57 -9.90 -17.31 -4.58
CA ASN A 57 -11.31 -17.70 -4.62
C ASN A 57 -11.91 -17.68 -6.04
N LYS A 58 -11.46 -16.76 -6.90
CA LYS A 58 -11.93 -16.63 -8.28
C LYS A 58 -11.11 -17.46 -9.26
N GLY A 59 -9.89 -17.83 -8.92
CA GLY A 59 -9.00 -18.60 -9.76
C GLY A 59 -8.83 -17.99 -11.16
N ILE A 60 -9.11 -18.80 -12.20
CA ILE A 60 -8.97 -18.42 -13.60
C ILE A 60 -9.99 -17.35 -14.02
N ASP A 61 -11.18 -17.35 -13.42
CA ASP A 61 -12.26 -16.39 -13.72
C ASP A 61 -11.99 -15.01 -13.14
N PHE A 62 -10.83 -14.80 -12.49
CA PHE A 62 -10.44 -13.51 -11.97
C PHE A 62 -10.19 -12.50 -13.09
N SER A 63 -11.05 -11.48 -13.15
CA SER A 63 -10.89 -10.35 -14.07
C SER A 63 -10.07 -9.24 -13.42
N ILE A 64 -8.87 -9.01 -13.94
CA ILE A 64 -7.98 -7.92 -13.49
C ILE A 64 -8.66 -6.56 -13.70
N GLY A 65 -9.32 -6.35 -14.86
CA GLY A 65 -10.00 -5.08 -15.15
C GLY A 65 -11.11 -4.76 -14.14
N ASN A 66 -11.97 -5.73 -13.84
CA ASN A 66 -13.04 -5.56 -12.84
C ASN A 66 -12.46 -5.30 -11.44
N PHE A 67 -11.34 -5.93 -11.11
CA PHE A 67 -10.65 -5.67 -9.85
C PHE A 67 -10.15 -4.22 -9.78
N TYR A 68 -9.50 -3.72 -10.82
CA TYR A 68 -8.99 -2.35 -10.85
C TYR A 68 -10.10 -1.32 -10.76
N ILE A 69 -11.19 -1.48 -11.52
CA ILE A 69 -12.35 -0.61 -11.46
C ILE A 69 -12.94 -0.60 -10.05
N SER A 70 -13.10 -1.77 -9.44
CA SER A 70 -13.63 -1.90 -8.07
C SER A 70 -12.73 -1.18 -7.05
N ARG A 71 -11.40 -1.32 -7.16
CA ARG A 71 -10.45 -0.64 -6.25
C ARG A 71 -10.40 0.86 -6.49
N ALA A 72 -10.38 1.28 -7.75
CA ALA A 72 -10.43 2.70 -8.09
C ALA A 72 -11.69 3.36 -7.53
N ASN A 73 -12.87 2.79 -7.76
CA ASN A 73 -14.13 3.32 -7.26
C ASN A 73 -14.21 3.36 -5.73
N SER A 74 -13.50 2.47 -5.04
CA SER A 74 -13.46 2.45 -3.58
C SER A 74 -12.47 3.44 -2.97
N LEU A 75 -11.32 3.64 -3.61
CA LEU A 75 -10.19 4.38 -3.01
C LEU A 75 -10.05 5.81 -3.54
N TYR A 76 -10.23 6.01 -4.85
CA TYR A 76 -10.01 7.32 -5.47
C TYR A 76 -10.96 8.43 -5.00
N PRO A 77 -12.26 8.20 -4.78
CA PRO A 77 -13.15 9.28 -4.33
C PRO A 77 -12.70 9.88 -3.00
N GLN A 78 -12.26 9.04 -2.06
CA GLN A 78 -11.76 9.49 -0.75
C GLN A 78 -10.44 10.23 -0.87
N LEU A 79 -9.51 9.71 -1.69
CA LEU A 79 -8.23 10.36 -1.99
C LEU A 79 -8.45 11.75 -2.59
N LEU A 80 -9.27 11.84 -3.65
CA LEU A 80 -9.55 13.10 -4.33
C LEU A 80 -10.23 14.09 -3.41
N PHE A 81 -11.24 13.66 -2.65
CA PHE A 81 -11.91 14.55 -1.69
C PHE A 81 -10.91 15.13 -0.68
N THR A 82 -10.09 14.28 -0.07
CA THR A 82 -9.12 14.74 0.94
C THR A 82 -8.05 15.64 0.32
N THR A 83 -7.50 15.28 -0.83
CA THR A 83 -6.44 16.07 -1.47
C THR A 83 -6.94 17.42 -1.98
N ILE A 84 -8.17 17.47 -2.56
CA ILE A 84 -8.78 18.71 -3.01
C ILE A 84 -9.12 19.60 -1.80
N LEU A 85 -9.65 19.04 -0.72
CA LEU A 85 -9.93 19.79 0.51
C LEU A 85 -8.65 20.44 1.06
N VAL A 86 -7.57 19.67 1.19
CA VAL A 86 -6.27 20.21 1.64
C VAL A 86 -5.75 21.27 0.67
N PHE A 87 -5.93 21.08 -0.63
CA PHE A 87 -5.55 22.06 -1.64
C PHE A 87 -6.30 23.40 -1.47
N ILE A 88 -7.61 23.36 -1.29
CA ILE A 88 -8.42 24.55 -1.05
C ILE A 88 -8.02 25.26 0.25
N LEU A 89 -7.81 24.49 1.33
CA LEU A 89 -7.35 25.07 2.61
C LEU A 89 -5.98 25.73 2.48
N TYR A 90 -5.07 25.13 1.70
CA TYR A 90 -3.76 25.74 1.45
C TYR A 90 -3.87 27.04 0.66
N LEU A 91 -4.77 27.14 -0.33
CA LEU A 91 -4.99 28.40 -1.05
C LEU A 91 -5.50 29.53 -0.16
N ILE A 92 -6.22 29.20 0.93
CA ILE A 92 -6.76 30.18 1.86
C ILE A 92 -5.74 30.58 2.95
N PHE A 93 -5.02 29.60 3.49
CA PHE A 93 -4.18 29.77 4.69
C PHE A 93 -2.68 29.53 4.45
N GLY A 94 -2.30 29.05 3.26
CA GLY A 94 -0.93 28.66 2.94
C GLY A 94 -0.01 29.83 2.60
N GLU A 95 1.29 29.56 2.66
CA GLU A 95 2.32 30.53 2.33
C GLU A 95 2.62 30.53 0.83
N LEU A 96 2.49 31.66 0.16
CA LEU A 96 2.72 31.78 -1.29
C LEU A 96 4.16 31.42 -1.70
N GLU A 97 5.13 31.67 -0.85
CA GLU A 97 6.54 31.34 -1.11
C GLU A 97 6.76 29.82 -1.27
N LYS A 98 5.94 29.01 -0.65
CA LYS A 98 6.02 27.53 -0.65
C LYS A 98 5.09 26.86 -1.67
N ILE A 99 4.38 27.65 -2.49
CA ILE A 99 3.33 27.14 -3.39
C ILE A 99 3.84 26.10 -4.39
N ASN A 100 5.04 26.27 -4.91
CA ASN A 100 5.63 25.31 -5.86
C ASN A 100 5.91 23.95 -5.21
N TYR A 101 6.43 23.95 -3.98
CA TYR A 101 6.64 22.71 -3.21
C TYR A 101 5.33 22.03 -2.90
N PHE A 102 4.35 22.78 -2.43
CA PHE A 102 3.00 22.29 -2.14
C PHE A 102 2.36 21.71 -3.41
N PHE A 103 2.40 22.41 -4.54
CA PHE A 103 1.79 21.95 -5.79
C PHE A 103 2.42 20.66 -6.31
N ASN A 104 3.74 20.51 -6.22
CA ASN A 104 4.43 19.27 -6.60
C ASN A 104 4.02 18.09 -5.72
N SER A 105 3.89 18.31 -4.40
CA SER A 105 3.42 17.28 -3.49
C SER A 105 1.93 16.94 -3.69
N PHE A 106 1.10 17.92 -4.04
CA PHE A 106 -0.29 17.70 -4.42
C PHE A 106 -0.41 16.82 -5.68
N LEU A 107 0.38 17.10 -6.72
CA LEU A 107 0.41 16.27 -7.93
C LEU A 107 0.88 14.84 -7.62
N ALA A 108 1.89 14.68 -6.78
CA ALA A 108 2.36 13.37 -6.34
C ALA A 108 1.29 12.62 -5.52
N ALA A 109 0.50 13.32 -4.71
CA ALA A 109 -0.61 12.75 -3.94
C ALA A 109 -1.72 12.24 -4.85
N ILE A 110 -2.22 13.05 -5.79
CA ILE A 110 -3.30 12.68 -6.72
C ILE A 110 -2.88 11.51 -7.63
N SER A 111 -1.64 11.52 -8.10
CA SER A 111 -1.10 10.44 -8.95
C SER A 111 -0.74 9.16 -8.20
N SER A 112 -0.93 9.12 -6.87
CA SER A 112 -0.52 8.00 -6.02
C SER A 112 0.97 7.64 -6.16
N THR A 113 1.82 8.67 -6.28
CA THR A 113 3.28 8.56 -6.39
C THR A 113 4.00 9.29 -5.26
N MET A 114 3.31 9.60 -4.16
CA MET A 114 3.86 10.37 -3.04
C MET A 114 5.10 9.72 -2.44
N ASN A 115 5.15 8.40 -2.36
CA ASN A 115 6.33 7.65 -1.92
C ASN A 115 7.55 7.89 -2.82
N LEU A 116 7.39 7.92 -4.14
CA LEU A 116 8.46 8.18 -5.10
C LEU A 116 8.93 9.65 -5.04
N TYR A 117 7.99 10.56 -4.83
CA TYR A 117 8.29 11.97 -4.61
C TYR A 117 9.17 12.16 -3.37
N LEU A 118 8.84 11.51 -2.25
CA LEU A 118 9.62 11.58 -1.01
C LEU A 118 11.01 10.94 -1.16
N ILE A 119 11.14 9.84 -1.87
CA ILE A 119 12.45 9.24 -2.19
C ILE A 119 13.32 10.24 -2.95
N LYS A 120 12.75 10.93 -3.95
CA LYS A 120 13.47 11.93 -4.75
C LYS A 120 13.91 13.15 -3.92
N GLN A 121 13.12 13.53 -2.91
CA GLN A 121 13.47 14.64 -2.01
C GLN A 121 14.62 14.29 -1.04
N GLY A 122 14.89 13.01 -0.82
CA GLY A 122 16.02 12.55 -0.01
C GLY A 122 15.88 12.77 1.49
N ASN A 123 14.73 13.26 1.97
CA ASN A 123 14.50 13.59 3.38
C ASN A 123 13.23 12.95 3.92
N VAL A 124 13.35 12.14 4.99
CA VAL A 124 12.18 11.50 5.62
C VAL A 124 11.46 12.48 6.54
N TYR A 125 12.19 13.17 7.41
CA TYR A 125 11.61 14.04 8.44
C TYR A 125 12.55 15.21 8.83
N SER A 126 13.69 15.39 8.14
CA SER A 126 14.78 16.24 8.66
C SER A 126 14.73 17.70 8.23
N ASN A 127 14.04 18.06 7.16
CA ASN A 127 13.86 19.46 6.80
C ASN A 127 12.57 20.01 7.40
N GLN A 128 12.66 20.54 8.62
CA GLN A 128 11.57 21.26 9.29
C GLN A 128 11.14 22.54 8.55
N GLU A 129 11.87 22.91 7.49
CA GLU A 129 11.60 24.12 6.72
C GLU A 129 10.29 24.05 5.93
N TYR A 130 9.88 22.83 5.51
CA TYR A 130 8.66 22.63 4.72
C TYR A 130 7.84 21.45 5.24
N ILE A 131 6.71 21.75 5.88
CA ILE A 131 5.74 20.71 6.28
C ILE A 131 5.03 20.21 5.04
N ASN A 132 5.20 18.92 4.72
CA ASN A 132 4.48 18.29 3.63
C ASN A 132 3.12 17.76 4.11
N LEU A 133 2.05 18.48 3.77
CA LEU A 133 0.69 18.13 4.19
C LEU A 133 0.18 16.80 3.62
N PHE A 134 0.76 16.34 2.50
CA PHE A 134 0.41 15.08 1.86
C PHE A 134 1.33 13.92 2.24
N LEU A 135 2.29 14.16 3.14
CA LEU A 135 3.23 13.12 3.57
C LEU A 135 2.55 11.81 3.98
N PRO A 136 1.44 11.80 4.76
CA PRO A 136 0.79 10.53 5.16
C PRO A 136 0.31 9.67 3.98
N LEU A 137 0.13 10.24 2.79
CA LEU A 137 -0.33 9.52 1.60
C LEU A 137 0.73 8.63 0.95
N TRP A 138 1.97 8.61 1.46
CA TRP A 138 3.01 7.72 0.95
C TRP A 138 2.62 6.24 1.06
N ALA A 139 2.04 5.86 2.19
CA ALA A 139 1.61 4.48 2.43
C ALA A 139 0.46 4.09 1.48
N PHE A 140 -0.48 5.00 1.23
CA PHE A 140 -1.52 4.83 0.24
C PHE A 140 -0.94 4.62 -1.17
N SER A 141 0.06 5.43 -1.55
CA SER A 141 0.74 5.31 -2.84
C SER A 141 1.40 3.93 -3.02
N VAL A 142 2.06 3.42 -1.99
CA VAL A 142 2.64 2.07 -1.99
C VAL A 142 1.55 1.01 -2.18
N ILE A 143 0.44 1.08 -1.41
CA ILE A 143 -0.68 0.14 -1.54
C ILE A 143 -1.26 0.17 -2.95
N PHE A 144 -1.44 1.35 -3.53
CA PHE A 144 -1.99 1.50 -4.87
C PHE A 144 -1.09 0.85 -5.93
N GLN A 145 0.23 1.04 -5.82
CA GLN A 145 1.21 0.39 -6.68
C GLN A 145 1.14 -1.15 -6.54
N PHE A 146 0.99 -1.68 -5.32
CA PHE A 146 0.78 -3.11 -5.11
C PHE A 146 -0.54 -3.60 -5.70
N TYR A 147 -1.60 -2.82 -5.63
CA TYR A 147 -2.87 -3.19 -6.28
C TYR A 147 -2.75 -3.27 -7.80
N ILE A 148 -1.79 -2.58 -8.41
CA ILE A 148 -1.51 -2.70 -9.85
C ILE A 148 -0.70 -3.98 -10.14
N PHE A 149 0.42 -4.18 -9.45
CA PHE A 149 1.40 -5.22 -9.83
C PHE A 149 1.10 -6.60 -9.23
N TYR A 150 0.67 -6.66 -7.98
CA TYR A 150 0.50 -7.92 -7.26
C TYR A 150 -0.58 -8.84 -7.85
N PRO A 151 -1.77 -8.37 -8.28
CA PRO A 151 -2.76 -9.21 -8.94
C PRO A 151 -2.26 -9.80 -10.26
N ILE A 152 -1.45 -9.04 -11.00
CA ILE A 152 -0.84 -9.53 -12.25
C ILE A 152 0.13 -10.67 -11.94
N ALA A 153 1.03 -10.46 -10.95
CA ALA A 153 1.99 -11.49 -10.53
C ALA A 153 1.29 -12.76 -10.06
N LEU A 154 0.27 -12.65 -9.22
CA LEU A 154 -0.51 -13.80 -8.77
C LEU A 154 -1.23 -14.51 -9.93
N LYS A 155 -1.84 -13.75 -10.85
CA LYS A 155 -2.50 -14.36 -12.01
C LYS A 155 -1.51 -15.13 -12.90
N ILE A 156 -0.30 -14.61 -13.06
CA ILE A 156 0.78 -15.31 -13.76
C ILE A 156 1.12 -16.61 -13.02
N ILE A 157 1.33 -16.56 -11.70
CA ILE A 157 1.64 -17.76 -10.88
C ILE A 157 0.53 -18.81 -11.00
N PHE A 158 -0.74 -18.40 -10.89
CA PHE A 158 -1.87 -19.33 -11.04
C PHE A 158 -2.01 -19.89 -12.48
N SER A 159 -1.67 -19.11 -13.51
CA SER A 159 -1.66 -19.59 -14.90
C SER A 159 -0.54 -20.60 -15.12
N PHE A 160 0.65 -20.35 -14.58
CA PHE A 160 1.75 -21.32 -14.56
C PHE A 160 1.39 -22.59 -13.77
N ASN A 161 0.65 -22.46 -12.67
CA ASN A 161 0.17 -23.60 -11.91
C ASN A 161 -0.70 -24.54 -12.74
N ARG A 162 -1.55 -23.99 -13.63
CA ARG A 162 -2.34 -24.80 -14.57
C ARG A 162 -1.45 -25.61 -15.52
N PHE A 163 -0.33 -25.04 -15.95
CA PHE A 163 0.60 -25.69 -16.88
C PHE A 163 1.46 -26.76 -16.17
N PHE A 164 2.00 -26.43 -15.00
CA PHE A 164 2.96 -27.28 -14.26
C PHE A 164 2.32 -28.12 -13.16
N LYS A 165 0.98 -28.03 -12.94
CA LYS A 165 0.24 -28.74 -11.88
C LYS A 165 0.96 -28.64 -10.52
N LEU A 166 1.36 -27.42 -10.15
CA LEU A 166 2.02 -27.19 -8.87
C LEU A 166 1.03 -27.52 -7.74
N SER A 167 1.47 -28.30 -6.77
CA SER A 167 0.65 -28.51 -5.58
C SER A 167 0.50 -27.21 -4.78
N PRO A 168 -0.61 -27.02 -4.03
CA PRO A 168 -0.79 -25.85 -3.14
C PRO A 168 0.40 -25.62 -2.21
N VAL A 169 1.03 -26.71 -1.76
CA VAL A 169 2.23 -26.71 -0.93
C VAL A 169 3.41 -26.03 -1.64
N ARG A 170 3.59 -26.27 -2.95
CA ARG A 170 4.68 -25.63 -3.72
C ARG A 170 4.44 -24.13 -3.87
N ILE A 171 3.20 -23.70 -4.10
CA ILE A 171 2.84 -22.27 -4.17
C ILE A 171 3.15 -21.60 -2.83
N PHE A 172 2.78 -22.23 -1.71
CA PHE A 172 3.09 -21.75 -0.37
C PHE A 172 4.60 -21.57 -0.14
N TYR A 173 5.43 -22.55 -0.54
CA TYR A 173 6.89 -22.41 -0.45
C TYR A 173 7.43 -21.28 -1.34
N ILE A 174 6.89 -21.07 -2.54
CA ILE A 174 7.28 -19.96 -3.41
C ILE A 174 7.00 -18.63 -2.72
N LEU A 175 5.85 -18.46 -2.10
CA LEU A 175 5.49 -17.24 -1.37
C LEU A 175 6.43 -17.02 -0.16
N ILE A 176 6.68 -18.06 0.64
CA ILE A 176 7.61 -17.96 1.78
C ILE A 176 9.01 -17.57 1.32
N ILE A 177 9.55 -18.26 0.32
CA ILE A 177 10.91 -17.97 -0.20
C ILE A 177 10.98 -16.54 -0.73
N SER A 178 9.95 -16.11 -1.48
CA SER A 178 9.86 -14.74 -1.99
C SER A 178 9.80 -13.70 -0.85
N THR A 179 9.08 -14.00 0.21
CA THR A 179 8.99 -13.15 1.41
C THR A 179 10.35 -13.03 2.10
N VAL A 180 11.05 -14.16 2.29
CA VAL A 180 12.38 -14.20 2.92
C VAL A 180 13.40 -13.42 2.06
N ILE A 181 13.41 -13.64 0.75
CA ILE A 181 14.31 -12.91 -0.18
C ILE A 181 14.04 -11.41 -0.11
N SER A 182 12.76 -11.01 -0.15
CA SER A 182 12.36 -9.60 -0.07
C SER A 182 12.76 -8.97 1.28
N TYR A 183 12.63 -9.71 2.38
CA TYR A 183 13.05 -9.24 3.70
C TYR A 183 14.57 -9.10 3.80
N ILE A 184 15.35 -10.06 3.27
CA ILE A 184 16.81 -9.97 3.23
C ILE A 184 17.26 -8.77 2.40
N ALA A 185 16.62 -8.52 1.25
CA ALA A 185 16.88 -7.34 0.43
C ALA A 185 16.58 -6.03 1.21
N TYR A 186 15.46 -6.00 1.95
CA TYR A 186 15.13 -4.88 2.82
C TYR A 186 16.24 -4.62 3.85
N MET A 187 16.71 -5.64 4.56
CA MET A 187 17.76 -5.52 5.57
C MET A 187 19.07 -5.04 4.97
N TYR A 188 19.44 -5.58 3.80
CA TYR A 188 20.66 -5.17 3.09
C TYR A 188 20.67 -3.69 2.71
N TYR A 189 19.54 -3.16 2.22
CA TYR A 189 19.44 -1.74 1.91
C TYR A 189 19.39 -0.86 3.16
N PHE A 190 18.83 -1.37 4.25
CA PHE A 190 18.80 -0.69 5.54
C PHE A 190 20.22 -0.50 6.11
N GLU A 191 21.05 -1.54 6.10
CA GLU A 191 22.43 -1.48 6.57
C GLU A 191 23.31 -0.52 5.75
N LYS A 192 22.98 -0.26 4.48
CA LYS A 192 23.70 0.69 3.63
C LYS A 192 23.37 2.15 3.90
N GLY A 193 22.54 2.48 4.88
CA GLY A 193 22.19 3.86 5.24
C GLY A 193 21.27 4.55 4.23
N ASN A 194 20.58 3.79 3.38
CA ASN A 194 19.57 4.31 2.47
C ASN A 194 18.19 4.39 3.13
N ASP A 195 18.12 4.94 4.35
CA ASP A 195 16.93 4.91 5.20
C ASP A 195 15.68 5.49 4.53
N VAL A 196 15.83 6.62 3.83
CA VAL A 196 14.71 7.27 3.12
C VAL A 196 14.16 6.39 2.00
N SER A 197 15.05 5.95 1.12
CA SER A 197 14.67 5.10 0.00
C SER A 197 14.08 3.78 0.49
N ASN A 198 14.67 3.21 1.54
CA ASN A 198 14.21 1.96 2.12
C ASN A 198 12.84 2.11 2.79
N PHE A 199 12.58 3.22 3.46
CA PHE A 199 11.31 3.47 4.15
C PHE A 199 10.14 3.60 3.17
N TYR A 200 10.30 4.34 2.06
CA TYR A 200 9.24 4.67 1.11
C TYR A 200 9.16 3.75 -0.11
N SER A 201 10.19 2.91 -0.34
CA SER A 201 10.22 2.03 -1.52
C SER A 201 9.17 0.92 -1.44
N PRO A 202 8.38 0.70 -2.50
CA PRO A 202 7.48 -0.44 -2.57
C PRO A 202 8.25 -1.77 -2.54
N PHE A 203 9.45 -1.83 -3.10
CA PHE A 203 10.27 -3.05 -3.09
C PHE A 203 10.69 -3.45 -1.67
N SER A 204 11.05 -2.48 -0.83
CA SER A 204 11.39 -2.71 0.58
C SER A 204 10.18 -3.10 1.43
N ARG A 205 8.97 -2.85 0.96
CA ARG A 205 7.71 -3.20 1.62
C ARG A 205 7.06 -4.46 1.08
N LEU A 206 7.59 -5.01 -0.02
CA LEU A 206 7.04 -6.18 -0.70
C LEU A 206 6.86 -7.40 0.23
N TRP A 207 7.82 -7.64 1.12
CA TRP A 207 7.76 -8.77 2.05
C TRP A 207 6.51 -8.74 2.96
N GLN A 208 6.00 -7.55 3.31
CA GLN A 208 4.80 -7.41 4.13
C GLN A 208 3.54 -7.87 3.37
N PHE A 209 3.43 -7.52 2.10
CA PHE A 209 2.32 -7.98 1.26
C PHE A 209 2.40 -9.49 1.00
N LEU A 210 3.61 -10.01 0.75
CA LEU A 210 3.83 -11.44 0.55
C LEU A 210 3.55 -12.25 1.82
N LEU A 211 3.85 -11.70 3.01
CA LEU A 211 3.55 -12.31 4.31
C LEU A 211 2.03 -12.48 4.52
N GLY A 212 1.23 -11.57 3.98
CA GLY A 212 -0.23 -11.65 4.02
C GLY A 212 -0.82 -12.63 3.00
N GLY A 213 -0.06 -13.01 1.96
CA GLY A 213 -0.52 -13.86 0.86
C GLY A 213 -0.42 -15.33 1.15
#